data_5a7323a43f381974e7fd1423fca9d193
#
_entry.id   5a7323a43f381974e7fd1423fca9d193
#
_cell.length_a   1.000
_cell.length_b   1.000
_cell.length_c   1.000
_cell.angle_alpha   90.00
_cell.angle_beta   90.00
_cell.angle_gamma   90.00
#
_symmetry.space_group_name_H-M   'P 1'
#
loop_
_entity.id
_entity.type
_entity.pdbx_description
1 polymer ?
#
loop_
_entity_poly.entity_id
_entity_poly.type
_entity_poly.pdbx_seq_one_letter_code
_entity_poly.pdbx_strand_id
1 'polypeptide(L)'
;MVSVKFNADDAYHFEELLTREDRMILEAARDYAQTKLEPRALKGNQKESFDTEMPGEMGELGLLGVTIPEEYGGAGADPMAYGCIQREIDRVDSGYGTFYGAQSTLVMYPIYK
;
A
#
# COMPACT_ATOMS: atom_id res chain seq x y z
N MET A 1 25.79 24.55 13.20
CA MET A 1 24.70 24.31 12.23
C MET A 1 24.76 22.83 11.85
N VAL A 2 23.74 22.07 12.21
CA VAL A 2 23.64 20.66 11.78
C VAL A 2 23.27 20.67 10.30
N SER A 3 24.15 20.17 9.43
CA SER A 3 23.86 20.00 8.02
C SER A 3 22.84 18.84 7.89
N VAL A 4 21.58 19.16 7.66
CA VAL A 4 20.58 18.14 7.32
C VAL A 4 20.89 17.64 5.91
N LYS A 5 21.31 16.40 5.82
CA LYS A 5 21.57 15.78 4.52
C LYS A 5 20.25 15.56 3.81
N PHE A 6 20.10 16.11 2.60
CA PHE A 6 18.92 15.91 1.78
C PHE A 6 18.74 14.43 1.47
N ASN A 7 17.55 13.91 1.76
CA ASN A 7 17.15 12.55 1.44
C ASN A 7 16.12 12.60 0.29
N ALA A 8 16.54 12.16 -0.89
CA ALA A 8 15.67 12.18 -2.07
C ALA A 8 14.47 11.23 -1.96
N ASP A 9 14.61 10.14 -1.19
CA ASP A 9 13.55 9.15 -1.01
C ASP A 9 12.47 9.63 -0.02
N ASP A 10 12.84 10.51 0.89
CA ASP A 10 11.92 11.12 1.86
C ASP A 10 12.30 12.59 2.10
N ALA A 11 12.14 13.42 1.06
CA ALA A 11 12.53 14.82 1.04
C ALA A 11 11.84 15.68 2.11
N TYR A 12 10.64 15.29 2.53
CA TYR A 12 9.85 16.02 3.52
C TYR A 12 9.88 15.38 4.90
N HIS A 13 10.74 14.39 5.12
CA HIS A 13 10.82 13.63 6.37
C HIS A 13 9.46 13.06 6.82
N PHE A 14 8.68 12.61 5.85
CA PHE A 14 7.34 12.08 6.09
C PHE A 14 7.35 10.86 7.02
N GLU A 15 8.36 10.00 6.88
CA GLU A 15 8.47 8.78 7.70
C GLU A 15 8.68 9.07 9.19
N GLU A 16 9.18 10.27 9.54
CA GLU A 16 9.31 10.70 10.94
C GLU A 16 7.96 10.93 11.62
N LEU A 17 6.91 11.22 10.83
CA LEU A 17 5.55 11.45 11.33
C LEU A 17 4.79 10.16 11.62
N LEU A 18 5.31 9.02 11.16
CA LEU A 18 4.65 7.73 11.30
C LEU A 18 4.82 7.15 12.70
N THR A 19 3.75 6.52 13.21
CA THR A 19 3.83 5.69 14.39
C THR A 19 4.69 4.45 14.10
N ARG A 20 5.07 3.72 15.15
CA ARG A 20 5.79 2.46 14.98
C ARG A 20 4.98 1.44 14.18
N GLU A 21 3.67 1.37 14.43
CA GLU A 21 2.75 0.47 13.73
C GLU A 21 2.62 0.84 12.25
N ASP A 22 2.40 2.13 11.95
CA ASP A 22 2.33 2.62 10.57
C ASP A 22 3.62 2.32 9.80
N ARG A 23 4.76 2.47 10.45
CA ARG A 23 6.07 2.18 9.84
C ARG A 23 6.23 0.70 9.51
N MET A 24 5.80 -0.19 10.40
CA MET A 24 5.80 -1.63 10.14
C MET A 24 4.91 -1.99 8.95
N ILE A 25 3.74 -1.39 8.87
CA ILE A 25 2.81 -1.58 7.74
C ILE A 25 3.43 -1.06 6.44
N LEU A 26 4.05 0.12 6.48
CA LEU A 26 4.75 0.71 5.34
C LEU A 26 5.86 -0.22 4.82
N GLU A 27 6.69 -0.75 5.72
CA GLU A 27 7.79 -1.64 5.36
C GLU A 27 7.28 -2.95 4.75
N ALA A 28 6.23 -3.53 5.31
CA ALA A 28 5.60 -4.74 4.77
C ALA A 28 5.01 -4.50 3.37
N ALA A 29 4.34 -3.38 3.16
CA ALA A 29 3.78 -3.00 1.86
C ALA A 29 4.89 -2.73 0.83
N ARG A 30 5.96 -2.07 1.24
CA ARG A 30 7.14 -1.80 0.40
C ARG A 30 7.80 -3.10 -0.05
N ASP A 31 8.04 -4.01 0.89
CA ASP A 31 8.64 -5.31 0.59
C ASP A 31 7.79 -6.10 -0.42
N TYR A 32 6.50 -6.20 -0.18
CA TYR A 32 5.57 -6.85 -1.10
C TYR A 32 5.58 -6.19 -2.49
N ALA A 33 5.46 -4.87 -2.55
CA ALA A 33 5.41 -4.13 -3.81
C ALA A 33 6.70 -4.33 -4.63
N GLN A 34 7.85 -4.18 -4.00
CA GLN A 34 9.14 -4.29 -4.69
C GLN A 34 9.53 -5.72 -5.05
N THR A 35 9.21 -6.70 -4.21
CA THR A 35 9.63 -8.08 -4.44
C THR A 35 8.64 -8.87 -5.30
N LYS A 36 7.35 -8.59 -5.20
CA LYS A 36 6.29 -9.34 -5.89
C LYS A 36 5.67 -8.58 -7.06
N LEU A 37 5.32 -7.32 -6.88
CA LEU A 37 4.59 -6.56 -7.89
C LEU A 37 5.52 -5.97 -8.97
N GLU A 38 6.64 -5.39 -8.59
CA GLU A 38 7.55 -4.73 -9.53
C GLU A 38 8.02 -5.68 -10.65
N PRO A 39 8.45 -6.92 -10.39
CA PRO A 39 8.85 -7.84 -11.47
C PRO A 39 7.72 -8.20 -12.43
N ARG A 40 6.46 -8.12 -11.99
CA ARG A 40 5.28 -8.47 -12.79
C ARG A 40 4.66 -7.30 -13.54
N ALA A 41 4.91 -6.06 -13.10
CA ALA A 41 4.32 -4.86 -13.68
C ALA A 41 4.66 -4.69 -15.16
N LEU A 42 5.94 -4.82 -15.51
CA LEU A 42 6.40 -4.69 -16.89
C LEU A 42 5.78 -5.74 -17.81
N LYS A 43 5.72 -6.98 -17.36
CA LYS A 43 5.11 -8.08 -18.14
C LYS A 43 3.61 -7.88 -18.33
N GLY A 44 2.92 -7.41 -17.29
CA GLY A 44 1.51 -7.07 -17.34
C GLY A 44 1.22 -5.96 -18.35
N ASN A 45 2.01 -4.90 -18.34
CA ASN A 45 1.90 -3.79 -19.28
C ASN A 45 2.17 -4.22 -20.74
N GLN A 46 3.20 -5.02 -20.96
CA GLN A 46 3.52 -5.51 -22.30
C GLN A 46 2.45 -6.45 -22.88
N LYS A 47 1.78 -7.22 -22.04
CA LYS A 47 0.75 -8.17 -22.44
C LYS A 47 -0.67 -7.61 -22.37
N GLU A 48 -0.83 -6.37 -21.90
CA GLU A 48 -2.14 -5.75 -21.65
C GLU A 48 -3.04 -6.64 -20.77
N SER A 49 -2.43 -7.30 -19.76
CA SER A 49 -3.12 -8.25 -18.90
C SER A 49 -3.16 -7.77 -17.45
N PHE A 50 -4.29 -8.01 -16.77
CA PHE A 50 -4.42 -7.77 -15.34
C PHE A 50 -3.83 -8.96 -14.55
N ASP A 51 -3.12 -8.66 -13.47
CA ASP A 51 -2.57 -9.66 -12.56
C ASP A 51 -3.67 -10.21 -11.65
N THR A 52 -4.20 -11.37 -11.99
CA THR A 52 -5.32 -12.00 -11.28
C THR A 52 -4.91 -12.60 -9.92
N GLU A 53 -3.63 -12.77 -9.65
CA GLU A 53 -3.12 -13.29 -8.37
C GLU A 53 -2.98 -12.20 -7.31
N MET A 54 -2.74 -10.97 -7.74
CA MET A 54 -2.49 -9.83 -6.86
C MET A 54 -3.60 -9.58 -5.81
N PRO A 55 -4.91 -9.62 -6.16
CA PRO A 55 -5.97 -9.41 -5.18
C PRO A 55 -5.94 -10.42 -4.02
N GLY A 56 -5.72 -11.69 -4.32
CA GLY A 56 -5.59 -12.75 -3.32
C GLY A 56 -4.38 -12.54 -2.42
N GLU A 57 -3.23 -12.23 -2.99
CA GLU A 57 -2.00 -11.94 -2.25
C GLU A 57 -2.15 -10.75 -1.31
N MET A 58 -2.74 -9.66 -1.79
CA MET A 58 -3.01 -8.47 -0.96
C MET A 58 -3.96 -8.79 0.18
N GLY A 59 -4.98 -9.62 -0.06
CA GLY A 59 -5.91 -10.08 0.97
C GLY A 59 -5.23 -10.92 2.03
N GLU A 60 -4.39 -11.89 1.64
CA GLU A 60 -3.64 -12.75 2.58
C GLU A 60 -2.66 -11.96 3.44
N LEU A 61 -2.05 -10.91 2.89
CA LEU A 61 -1.14 -10.03 3.62
C LEU A 61 -1.86 -9.02 4.53
N GLY A 62 -3.20 -8.97 4.51
CA GLY A 62 -3.97 -8.01 5.30
C GLY A 62 -3.89 -6.57 4.80
N LEU A 63 -3.48 -6.34 3.56
CA LEU A 63 -3.39 -5.01 2.97
C LEU A 63 -4.75 -4.46 2.56
N LEU A 64 -5.66 -5.33 2.11
CA LEU A 64 -7.03 -4.94 1.79
C LEU A 64 -7.87 -4.75 3.06
N GLY A 65 -8.68 -3.68 3.08
CA GLY A 65 -9.51 -3.38 4.24
C GLY A 65 -8.73 -3.02 5.49
N VAL A 66 -7.56 -2.41 5.34
CA VAL A 66 -6.68 -2.06 6.46
C VAL A 66 -7.35 -1.14 7.48
N THR A 67 -8.29 -0.29 7.08
CA THR A 67 -9.06 0.62 7.95
C THR A 67 -10.37 0.03 8.46
N ILE A 68 -10.72 -1.19 8.04
CA ILE A 68 -11.90 -1.89 8.51
C ILE A 68 -11.60 -2.51 9.89
N PRO A 69 -12.54 -2.44 10.86
CA PRO A 69 -12.34 -3.03 12.18
C PRO A 69 -12.05 -4.54 12.12
N GLU A 70 -11.27 -5.03 13.09
CA GLU A 70 -10.89 -6.44 13.18
C GLU A 70 -12.09 -7.38 13.29
N GLU A 71 -13.18 -6.95 13.94
CA GLU A 71 -14.42 -7.73 14.06
C GLU A 71 -15.07 -8.05 12.70
N TYR A 72 -14.75 -7.29 11.66
CA TYR A 72 -15.21 -7.53 10.28
C TYR A 72 -14.10 -8.07 9.38
N GLY A 73 -13.00 -8.52 9.95
CA GLY A 73 -11.89 -9.12 9.21
C GLY A 73 -10.86 -8.14 8.69
N GLY A 74 -10.94 -6.86 9.07
CA GLY A 74 -9.95 -5.83 8.72
C GLY A 74 -8.78 -5.79 9.69
N ALA A 75 -7.85 -4.87 9.48
CA ALA A 75 -6.69 -4.67 10.35
C ALA A 75 -6.92 -3.63 11.46
N GLY A 76 -8.01 -2.87 11.40
CA GLY A 76 -8.33 -1.84 12.39
C GLY A 76 -7.29 -0.70 12.45
N ALA A 77 -6.48 -0.52 11.41
CA ALA A 77 -5.45 0.50 11.35
C ALA A 77 -6.03 1.88 11.01
N ASP A 78 -5.24 2.92 11.19
CA ASP A 78 -5.64 4.29 10.90
C ASP A 78 -5.56 4.64 9.39
N PRO A 79 -6.15 5.76 8.96
CA PRO A 79 -6.06 6.20 7.57
C PRO A 79 -4.63 6.47 7.09
N MET A 80 -3.69 6.77 7.97
CA MET A 80 -2.28 6.96 7.65
C MET A 80 -1.67 5.65 7.12
N ALA A 81 -2.00 4.52 7.75
CA ALA A 81 -1.58 3.19 7.28
C ALA A 81 -2.06 2.91 5.85
N TYR A 82 -3.31 3.23 5.55
CA TYR A 82 -3.84 3.14 4.19
C TYR A 82 -3.01 3.96 3.19
N GLY A 83 -2.73 5.22 3.52
CA GLY A 83 -1.92 6.11 2.68
C GLY A 83 -0.49 5.59 2.45
N CYS A 84 0.11 4.99 3.47
CA CYS A 84 1.43 4.36 3.36
C CYS A 84 1.43 3.19 2.36
N ILE A 85 0.44 2.32 2.45
CA ILE A 85 0.30 1.19 1.53
C ILE A 85 0.05 1.68 0.10
N GLN A 86 -0.87 2.61 -0.07
CA GLN A 86 -1.18 3.20 -1.37
C GLN A 86 0.08 3.76 -2.04
N ARG A 87 0.88 4.52 -1.29
CA ARG A 87 2.12 5.12 -1.80
C ARG A 87 3.10 4.07 -2.32
N GLU A 88 3.30 2.99 -1.59
CA GLU A 88 4.26 1.95 -1.98
C GLU A 88 3.79 1.13 -3.19
N ILE A 89 2.49 0.90 -3.31
CA ILE A 89 1.91 0.22 -4.48
C ILE A 89 1.97 1.12 -5.71
N ASP A 90 1.57 2.39 -5.59
CA ASP A 90 1.63 3.38 -6.67
C ASP A 90 3.05 3.62 -7.18
N ARG A 91 4.04 3.50 -6.32
CA ARG A 91 5.45 3.62 -6.70
C ARG A 91 5.86 2.57 -7.73
N VAL A 92 5.28 1.39 -7.67
CA VAL A 92 5.53 0.30 -8.61
C VAL A 92 4.68 0.45 -9.86
N ASP A 93 3.37 0.60 -9.71
CA ASP A 93 2.44 0.72 -10.82
C ASP A 93 1.12 1.38 -10.37
N SER A 94 0.75 2.46 -11.04
CA SER A 94 -0.47 3.21 -10.71
C SER A 94 -1.75 2.43 -11.02
N GLY A 95 -1.71 1.47 -11.92
CA GLY A 95 -2.84 0.56 -12.19
C GLY A 95 -3.12 -0.35 -10.98
N TYR A 96 -2.08 -0.89 -10.38
CA TYR A 96 -2.19 -1.64 -9.13
C TYR A 96 -2.68 -0.76 -7.98
N GLY A 97 -2.17 0.47 -7.90
CA GLY A 97 -2.62 1.45 -6.92
C GLY A 97 -4.09 1.83 -7.10
N THR A 98 -4.57 1.95 -8.34
CA THR A 98 -5.98 2.20 -8.64
C THR A 98 -6.85 1.04 -8.15
N PHE A 99 -6.46 -0.21 -8.39
CA PHE A 99 -7.17 -1.38 -7.86
C PHE A 99 -7.22 -1.35 -6.33
N TYR A 100 -6.08 -1.16 -5.68
CA TYR A 100 -5.98 -1.11 -4.22
C TYR A 100 -6.88 -0.01 -3.62
N GLY A 101 -6.82 1.19 -4.17
CA GLY A 101 -7.62 2.33 -3.74
C GLY A 101 -9.11 2.09 -3.94
N ALA A 102 -9.52 1.64 -5.12
CA ALA A 102 -10.92 1.36 -5.41
C ALA A 102 -11.50 0.30 -4.47
N GLN A 103 -10.81 -0.82 -4.28
CA GLN A 103 -11.26 -1.89 -3.41
C GLN A 103 -11.36 -1.44 -1.95
N SER A 104 -10.35 -0.79 -1.43
CA SER A 104 -10.29 -0.43 -0.01
C SER A 104 -11.20 0.74 0.36
N THR A 105 -11.28 1.78 -0.48
CA THR A 105 -11.98 3.02 -0.15
C THR A 105 -13.34 3.18 -0.80
N LEU A 106 -13.51 2.71 -2.04
CA LEU A 106 -14.78 2.86 -2.76
C LEU A 106 -15.72 1.68 -2.58
N VAL A 107 -15.21 0.50 -2.24
CA VAL A 107 -16.01 -0.71 -2.05
C VAL A 107 -16.11 -1.09 -0.58
N MET A 108 -15.00 -1.48 0.04
CA MET A 108 -15.03 -2.05 1.40
C MET A 108 -15.46 -1.03 2.46
N TYR A 109 -14.92 0.18 2.43
CA TYR A 109 -15.25 1.19 3.43
C TYR A 109 -16.72 1.66 3.38
N PRO A 110 -17.32 2.00 2.22
CA PRO A 110 -18.74 2.35 2.14
C PRO A 110 -19.68 1.21 2.56
N ILE A 111 -19.33 -0.04 2.25
CA ILE A 111 -20.16 -1.19 2.68
C ILE A 111 -20.11 -1.32 4.21
N TYR A 112 -18.96 -1.11 4.82
CA TYR A 112 -18.80 -1.11 6.27
C TYR A 112 -19.61 0.02 6.94
N LYS A 113 -19.57 1.25 6.41
CA LYS A 113 -20.29 2.42 6.93
C LYS A 113 -21.79 2.35 6.70
#